data_95a1d052ea57837f72ee7a45908dfa52
#
_entry.id   95a1d052ea57837f72ee7a45908dfa52
#
_cell.length_a   1.000
_cell.length_b   1.000
_cell.length_c   1.000
_cell.angle_alpha   90.00
_cell.angle_beta   90.00
_cell.angle_gamma   90.00
#
_symmetry.space_group_name_H-M   'P 1'
#
loop_
_entity.id
_entity.type
_entity.pdbx_description
1 polymer ?
#
loop_
_entity_poly.entity_id
_entity_poly.type
_entity_poly.pdbx_seq_one_letter_code
_entity_poly.pdbx_strand_id
1 'polypeptide(L)'
;MTAGPGSGRAQSPRTTPSSDDTGDRIGGQTQCLPSPLRVGCQPDVLDELAAGSCKLACMSTFHIAGVIPARLSSTRLSRKVLRMIAGRPMVEWVWRAATASGLMDSVVVATDSEEVAAVCRERNIPVAITSAECPSGSDRVREVARQLDADIYVNIQGDEPTLTAGFFPPLMALFARPEVEAATLAVHCAPEEIDNPNAVKVVTALDGRALYFSRATIPFDRDRAGFTGYRKHLGIYAYRKAALEHFAALPPSPLELVERLEQLRLLENGIALYVAEAPGDTIGVDTEADLLRAEVIMRERLARDSG
;
A
#
# COMPACT_ATOMS: atom_id res chain seq x y z
N MET A 1 -19.62 26.77 59.51
CA MET A 1 -19.53 28.22 59.55
C MET A 1 -19.51 28.67 58.12
N THR A 2 -20.64 29.06 57.67
CA THR A 2 -21.14 30.35 57.14
C THR A 2 -20.65 30.60 55.74
N ALA A 3 -21.48 30.59 54.80
CA ALA A 3 -22.63 31.26 54.31
C ALA A 3 -22.32 31.81 52.88
N GLY A 4 -23.17 31.48 51.93
CA GLY A 4 -23.26 32.09 50.59
C GLY A 4 -23.97 33.50 50.69
N PRO A 5 -24.81 33.97 49.75
CA PRO A 5 -24.93 33.81 48.31
C PRO A 5 -25.03 35.18 47.59
N GLY A 6 -25.22 35.24 46.28
CA GLY A 6 -25.51 36.50 45.58
C GLY A 6 -25.88 36.35 44.11
N SER A 7 -27.13 36.35 43.93
CA SER A 7 -27.98 36.45 42.74
C SER A 7 -27.84 37.80 42.01
N GLY A 8 -28.01 37.79 40.68
CA GLY A 8 -28.16 38.98 39.86
C GLY A 8 -28.71 38.69 38.46
N ARG A 9 -30.00 38.77 38.35
CA ARG A 9 -30.84 38.69 37.14
C ARG A 9 -31.03 40.11 36.58
N ALA A 10 -30.88 40.32 35.27
CA ALA A 10 -31.53 41.48 34.61
C ALA A 10 -31.80 41.18 33.13
N GLN A 11 -32.97 41.54 32.79
CA GLN A 11 -33.81 41.27 31.63
C GLN A 11 -33.53 42.19 30.45
N SER A 12 -34.03 41.70 29.30
CA SER A 12 -34.17 42.35 27.99
C SER A 12 -34.92 43.72 28.04
N PRO A 13 -34.93 44.46 26.91
CA PRO A 13 -36.21 44.53 26.19
C PRO A 13 -36.13 44.42 24.66
N ARG A 14 -37.26 43.94 24.14
CA ARG A 14 -37.68 43.96 22.72
C ARG A 14 -38.11 45.37 22.31
N THR A 15 -37.94 45.74 21.03
CA THR A 15 -38.85 46.62 20.29
C THR A 15 -38.88 46.26 18.82
N THR A 16 -40.07 46.04 18.32
CA THR A 16 -40.56 46.15 16.94
C THR A 16 -41.68 47.24 17.03
N PRO A 17 -42.34 47.69 15.95
CA PRO A 17 -42.00 47.81 14.51
C PRO A 17 -42.37 49.22 13.95
N SER A 18 -42.21 49.51 12.67
CA SER A 18 -43.21 50.21 11.91
C SER A 18 -42.91 50.22 10.40
N SER A 19 -44.02 50.09 9.70
CA SER A 19 -44.31 50.09 8.28
C SER A 19 -44.24 51.50 7.66
N ASP A 20 -44.03 51.52 6.33
CA ASP A 20 -44.75 52.20 5.26
C ASP A 20 -43.81 52.39 4.06
N ASP A 21 -44.08 51.86 2.97
CA ASP A 21 -45.00 52.02 1.82
C ASP A 21 -44.48 52.99 0.74
N THR A 22 -44.71 52.56 -0.45
CA THR A 22 -44.79 53.22 -1.78
C THR A 22 -43.59 53.06 -2.76
N GLY A 23 -43.90 52.36 -3.84
CA GLY A 23 -43.76 52.93 -5.17
C GLY A 23 -42.85 52.29 -6.19
N ASP A 24 -43.39 51.34 -6.87
CA ASP A 24 -43.42 51.20 -8.34
C ASP A 24 -42.15 51.46 -9.21
N ARG A 25 -41.65 50.47 -9.91
CA ARG A 25 -41.56 50.33 -11.39
C ARG A 25 -40.69 49.16 -11.87
N ILE A 26 -41.35 48.20 -12.45
CA ILE A 26 -41.11 47.45 -13.70
C ILE A 26 -39.68 47.55 -14.28
N GLY A 27 -38.98 46.41 -14.25
CA GLY A 27 -37.80 46.11 -15.08
C GLY A 27 -37.58 44.61 -15.14
N GLY A 28 -38.09 44.00 -16.21
CA GLY A 28 -38.01 42.56 -16.42
C GLY A 28 -36.55 42.07 -16.53
N GLN A 29 -36.17 41.20 -15.64
CA GLN A 29 -35.02 40.33 -15.84
C GLN A 29 -35.50 38.88 -15.87
N THR A 30 -35.36 38.29 -17.04
CA THR A 30 -35.56 36.88 -17.32
C THR A 30 -34.67 36.07 -16.41
N GLN A 31 -35.25 35.40 -15.41
CA GLN A 31 -34.55 34.38 -14.63
C GLN A 31 -34.29 33.19 -15.52
N CYS A 32 -33.02 32.98 -15.86
CA CYS A 32 -32.55 31.70 -16.37
C CYS A 32 -32.66 30.66 -15.25
N LEU A 33 -33.53 29.67 -15.44
CA LEU A 33 -33.58 28.45 -14.65
C LEU A 33 -32.25 27.70 -14.81
N PRO A 34 -31.67 27.12 -13.77
CA PRO A 34 -30.52 26.27 -13.93
C PRO A 34 -30.91 25.02 -14.67
N SER A 35 -30.20 24.75 -15.76
CA SER A 35 -30.29 23.52 -16.54
C SER A 35 -29.96 22.29 -15.66
N PRO A 36 -30.59 21.13 -15.91
CA PRO A 36 -30.30 19.91 -15.15
C PRO A 36 -28.84 19.51 -15.34
N LEU A 37 -28.23 19.13 -14.23
CA LEU A 37 -26.89 18.55 -14.14
C LEU A 37 -26.74 17.46 -15.22
N ARG A 38 -25.87 17.70 -16.18
CA ARG A 38 -25.41 16.65 -17.08
C ARG A 38 -24.63 15.66 -16.22
N VAL A 39 -25.16 14.47 -16.05
CA VAL A 39 -24.44 13.29 -15.57
C VAL A 39 -23.23 13.12 -16.49
N GLY A 40 -22.05 13.11 -15.89
CA GLY A 40 -20.76 13.13 -16.58
C GLY A 40 -20.62 12.01 -17.61
N CYS A 41 -20.11 12.36 -18.79
CA CYS A 41 -19.46 11.42 -19.68
C CYS A 41 -18.36 10.69 -18.89
N GLN A 42 -18.41 9.38 -18.90
CA GLN A 42 -17.26 8.55 -18.50
C GLN A 42 -16.10 8.91 -19.43
N PRO A 43 -14.88 9.09 -18.91
CA PRO A 43 -13.70 9.24 -19.75
C PRO A 43 -13.58 7.99 -20.64
N ASP A 44 -13.34 8.19 -21.93
CA ASP A 44 -13.16 7.12 -22.89
C ASP A 44 -12.02 6.20 -22.45
N VAL A 45 -12.28 4.89 -22.47
CA VAL A 45 -11.30 3.84 -22.17
C VAL A 45 -10.00 3.99 -22.98
N LEU A 46 -10.07 4.66 -24.14
CA LEU A 46 -8.91 4.97 -24.98
C LEU A 46 -8.02 6.07 -24.36
N ASP A 47 -8.57 7.02 -23.62
CA ASP A 47 -7.81 8.05 -22.92
C ASP A 47 -7.08 7.49 -21.69
N GLU A 48 -7.67 6.51 -20.99
CA GLU A 48 -7.00 5.80 -19.90
C GLU A 48 -5.85 4.91 -20.39
N LEU A 49 -6.02 4.22 -21.53
CA LEU A 49 -4.97 3.43 -22.15
C LEU A 49 -3.81 4.30 -22.66
N ALA A 50 -4.11 5.46 -23.25
CA ALA A 50 -3.10 6.42 -23.68
C ALA A 50 -2.36 7.05 -22.49
N ALA A 51 -3.06 7.39 -21.41
CA ALA A 51 -2.47 7.90 -20.17
C ALA A 51 -1.62 6.83 -19.47
N GLY A 52 -2.02 5.57 -19.50
CA GLY A 52 -1.25 4.42 -18.99
C GLY A 52 0.04 4.21 -19.77
N SER A 53 0.00 4.25 -21.12
CA SER A 53 1.18 4.13 -21.97
C SER A 53 2.15 5.29 -21.77
N CYS A 54 1.66 6.53 -21.59
CA CYS A 54 2.51 7.69 -21.34
C CYS A 54 3.18 7.62 -19.95
N LYS A 55 2.47 7.12 -18.93
CA LYS A 55 3.02 6.93 -17.57
C LYS A 55 4.10 5.85 -17.54
N LEU A 56 3.89 4.72 -18.25
CA LEU A 56 4.92 3.67 -18.36
C LEU A 56 6.14 4.15 -19.19
N ALA A 57 5.95 4.95 -20.23
CA ALA A 57 7.06 5.52 -20.99
C ALA A 57 7.94 6.46 -20.14
N CYS A 58 7.38 7.17 -19.17
CA CYS A 58 8.16 7.98 -18.23
C CYS A 58 8.99 7.12 -17.26
N MET A 59 8.61 5.87 -17.02
CA MET A 59 9.34 4.93 -16.15
C MET A 59 10.62 4.37 -16.78
N SER A 60 10.75 4.42 -18.12
CA SER A 60 11.96 3.98 -18.83
C SER A 60 13.22 4.81 -18.53
N THR A 61 13.09 5.89 -17.75
CA THR A 61 14.21 6.74 -17.32
C THR A 61 14.78 6.35 -15.94
N PHE A 62 14.11 5.51 -15.17
CA PHE A 62 14.56 5.08 -13.84
C PHE A 62 15.20 3.69 -13.89
N HIS A 63 16.33 3.55 -13.21
CA HIS A 63 16.85 2.24 -12.85
C HIS A 63 16.09 1.68 -11.64
N ILE A 64 15.48 0.50 -11.80
CA ILE A 64 14.63 -0.11 -10.80
C ILE A 64 15.22 -1.44 -10.36
N ALA A 65 15.45 -1.61 -9.07
CA ALA A 65 15.92 -2.84 -8.46
C ALA A 65 14.83 -3.49 -7.59
N GLY A 66 14.44 -4.72 -7.92
CA GLY A 66 13.64 -5.57 -7.06
C GLY A 66 14.51 -6.32 -6.06
N VAL A 67 14.18 -6.25 -4.78
CA VAL A 67 14.87 -6.97 -3.71
C VAL A 67 13.87 -7.83 -2.97
N ILE A 68 14.20 -9.11 -2.83
CA ILE A 68 13.36 -10.11 -2.15
C ILE A 68 14.07 -10.54 -0.86
N PRO A 69 13.77 -9.93 0.30
CA PRO A 69 14.32 -10.39 1.56
C PRO A 69 13.88 -11.82 1.86
N ALA A 70 14.85 -12.72 2.09
CA ALA A 70 14.59 -14.13 2.32
C ALA A 70 15.41 -14.64 3.50
N ARG A 71 14.80 -14.69 4.70
CA ARG A 71 15.42 -15.26 5.90
C ARG A 71 15.09 -16.73 6.01
N LEU A 72 16.09 -17.54 6.39
CA LEU A 72 15.86 -18.96 6.68
C LEU A 72 15.09 -19.13 7.98
N SER A 73 15.38 -18.30 8.99
CA SER A 73 14.74 -18.36 10.30
C SER A 73 13.30 -17.85 10.23
N SER A 74 12.37 -18.72 10.56
CA SER A 74 10.96 -18.41 10.76
C SER A 74 10.45 -19.18 11.98
N THR A 75 9.77 -18.51 12.90
CA THR A 75 9.33 -19.13 14.16
C THR A 75 8.10 -20.02 13.97
N ARG A 76 7.24 -19.73 13.00
CA ARG A 76 5.97 -20.44 12.75
C ARG A 76 6.08 -21.53 11.68
N LEU A 77 6.92 -21.32 10.68
CA LEU A 77 7.12 -22.24 9.56
C LEU A 77 8.62 -22.36 9.27
N SER A 78 9.25 -23.42 9.71
CA SER A 78 10.70 -23.64 9.51
C SER A 78 11.07 -23.61 8.04
N ARG A 79 12.19 -22.93 7.70
CA ARG A 79 12.73 -22.83 6.34
C ARG A 79 11.70 -22.28 5.34
N LYS A 80 10.83 -21.36 5.77
CA LYS A 80 9.65 -20.88 5.08
C LYS A 80 9.88 -20.62 3.58
N VAL A 81 10.87 -19.80 3.25
CA VAL A 81 11.16 -19.35 1.87
C VAL A 81 11.62 -20.47 0.93
N LEU A 82 12.08 -21.58 1.50
CA LEU A 82 12.52 -22.78 0.76
C LEU A 82 11.44 -23.87 0.67
N ARG A 83 10.27 -23.69 1.31
CA ARG A 83 9.16 -24.65 1.22
C ARG A 83 8.68 -24.74 -0.22
N MET A 84 8.46 -25.98 -0.65
CA MET A 84 8.03 -26.27 -2.02
C MET A 84 6.54 -25.97 -2.19
N ILE A 85 6.20 -25.27 -3.27
CA ILE A 85 4.85 -24.98 -3.72
C ILE A 85 4.79 -25.31 -5.20
N ALA A 86 3.90 -26.21 -5.61
CA ALA A 86 3.73 -26.63 -7.01
C ALA A 86 5.08 -26.94 -7.73
N GLY A 87 5.97 -27.66 -7.04
CA GLY A 87 7.24 -28.11 -7.58
C GLY A 87 8.39 -27.10 -7.58
N ARG A 88 8.23 -25.91 -6.96
CA ARG A 88 9.26 -24.87 -6.85
C ARG A 88 9.37 -24.34 -5.43
N PRO A 89 10.58 -23.90 -4.98
CA PRO A 89 10.70 -23.15 -3.72
C PRO A 89 9.85 -21.88 -3.74
N MET A 90 9.28 -21.52 -2.60
CA MET A 90 8.44 -20.33 -2.45
C MET A 90 9.11 -19.05 -2.99
N VAL A 91 10.38 -18.83 -2.66
CA VAL A 91 11.15 -17.66 -3.10
C VAL A 91 11.29 -17.60 -4.64
N GLU A 92 11.32 -18.74 -5.32
CA GLU A 92 11.39 -18.79 -6.79
C GLU A 92 10.11 -18.27 -7.43
N TRP A 93 8.94 -18.55 -6.85
CA TRP A 93 7.67 -18.01 -7.35
C TRP A 93 7.63 -16.48 -7.28
N VAL A 94 8.06 -15.92 -6.15
CA VAL A 94 8.13 -14.47 -5.97
C VAL A 94 9.10 -13.84 -6.97
N TRP A 95 10.30 -14.43 -7.11
CA TRP A 95 11.30 -13.95 -8.06
C TRP A 95 10.78 -14.00 -9.52
N ARG A 96 10.13 -15.08 -9.91
CA ARG A 96 9.53 -15.20 -11.26
C ARG A 96 8.45 -14.15 -11.51
N ALA A 97 7.57 -13.91 -10.55
CA ALA A 97 6.53 -12.89 -10.68
C ALA A 97 7.13 -11.48 -10.86
N ALA A 98 8.16 -11.14 -10.07
CA ALA A 98 8.84 -9.87 -10.16
C ALA A 98 9.55 -9.70 -11.51
N THR A 99 10.31 -10.71 -11.94
CA THR A 99 11.04 -10.69 -13.22
C THR A 99 10.10 -10.64 -14.41
N ALA A 100 8.98 -11.38 -14.36
CA ALA A 100 7.99 -11.41 -15.45
C ALA A 100 7.27 -10.06 -15.65
N SER A 101 7.37 -9.12 -14.72
CA SER A 101 6.82 -7.78 -14.90
C SER A 101 7.52 -6.96 -15.98
N GLY A 102 8.81 -7.24 -16.24
CA GLY A 102 9.64 -6.50 -17.17
C GLY A 102 9.89 -5.03 -16.77
N LEU A 103 9.53 -4.64 -15.54
CA LEU A 103 9.64 -3.26 -15.05
C LEU A 103 10.92 -3.00 -14.23
N MET A 104 11.63 -4.05 -13.85
CA MET A 104 12.84 -3.98 -13.02
C MET A 104 14.05 -4.39 -13.84
N ASP A 105 15.10 -3.58 -13.79
CA ASP A 105 16.38 -3.88 -14.48
C ASP A 105 17.09 -5.07 -13.83
N SER A 106 16.84 -5.28 -12.52
CA SER A 106 17.37 -6.39 -11.77
C SER A 106 16.41 -6.83 -10.67
N VAL A 107 16.35 -8.14 -10.41
CA VAL A 107 15.65 -8.73 -9.27
C VAL A 107 16.58 -9.66 -8.54
N VAL A 108 16.84 -9.39 -7.26
CA VAL A 108 17.80 -10.11 -6.44
C VAL A 108 17.16 -10.62 -5.14
N VAL A 109 17.48 -11.85 -4.76
CA VAL A 109 17.14 -12.40 -3.44
C VAL A 109 18.21 -11.96 -2.44
N ALA A 110 17.79 -11.36 -1.33
CA ALA A 110 18.67 -10.87 -0.27
C ALA A 110 18.57 -11.78 0.96
N THR A 111 19.66 -12.45 1.33
CA THR A 111 19.65 -13.43 2.41
C THR A 111 20.95 -13.43 3.22
N ASP A 112 20.86 -13.81 4.49
CA ASP A 112 21.97 -14.12 5.39
C ASP A 112 22.30 -15.62 5.44
N SER A 113 21.53 -16.44 4.72
CA SER A 113 21.65 -17.90 4.77
C SER A 113 22.35 -18.44 3.53
N GLU A 114 23.47 -19.13 3.71
CA GLU A 114 24.14 -19.82 2.61
C GLU A 114 23.27 -20.94 2.02
N GLU A 115 22.38 -21.54 2.81
CA GLU A 115 21.43 -22.53 2.32
C GLU A 115 20.44 -21.93 1.32
N VAL A 116 19.88 -20.75 1.62
CA VAL A 116 19.00 -20.01 0.68
C VAL A 116 19.79 -19.62 -0.55
N ALA A 117 21.01 -19.11 -0.36
CA ALA A 117 21.87 -18.70 -1.46
C ALA A 117 22.24 -19.86 -2.40
N ALA A 118 22.54 -21.04 -1.85
CA ALA A 118 22.82 -22.25 -2.64
C ALA A 118 21.62 -22.63 -3.52
N VAL A 119 20.41 -22.68 -2.95
CA VAL A 119 19.19 -22.97 -3.70
C VAL A 119 18.94 -21.92 -4.79
N CYS A 120 19.18 -20.63 -4.50
CA CYS A 120 19.06 -19.59 -5.51
C CYS A 120 20.03 -19.79 -6.67
N ARG A 121 21.31 -20.07 -6.38
CA ARG A 121 22.35 -20.30 -7.42
C ARG A 121 22.00 -21.52 -8.29
N GLU A 122 21.57 -22.63 -7.70
CA GLU A 122 21.13 -23.85 -8.43
C GLU A 122 19.98 -23.54 -9.40
N ARG A 123 19.17 -22.54 -9.08
CA ARG A 123 18.01 -22.12 -9.87
C ARG A 123 18.29 -20.92 -10.79
N ASN A 124 19.54 -20.46 -10.87
CA ASN A 124 19.97 -19.28 -11.61
C ASN A 124 19.20 -17.99 -11.16
N ILE A 125 18.88 -17.89 -9.87
CA ILE A 125 18.28 -16.71 -9.26
C ILE A 125 19.40 -15.83 -8.70
N PRO A 126 19.51 -14.55 -9.09
CA PRO A 126 20.47 -13.61 -8.54
C PRO A 126 20.30 -13.50 -7.01
N VAL A 127 21.39 -13.59 -6.27
CA VAL A 127 21.40 -13.58 -4.81
C VAL A 127 22.49 -12.67 -4.28
N ALA A 128 22.14 -11.82 -3.30
CA ALA A 128 23.05 -11.03 -2.52
C ALA A 128 23.12 -11.55 -1.08
N ILE A 129 24.33 -11.76 -0.58
CA ILE A 129 24.54 -12.08 0.84
C ILE A 129 24.48 -10.77 1.63
N THR A 130 23.67 -10.78 2.68
CA THR A 130 23.45 -9.64 3.57
C THR A 130 23.71 -10.04 5.02
N SER A 131 23.91 -9.05 5.90
CA SER A 131 24.15 -9.29 7.31
C SER A 131 23.01 -10.03 8.00
N ALA A 132 23.35 -10.97 8.89
CA ALA A 132 22.38 -11.59 9.80
C ALA A 132 21.80 -10.60 10.82
N GLU A 133 22.49 -9.47 11.02
CA GLU A 133 22.07 -8.41 11.97
C GLU A 133 21.02 -7.45 11.41
N CYS A 134 20.63 -7.59 10.12
CA CYS A 134 19.54 -6.77 9.58
C CYS A 134 18.25 -7.03 10.36
N PRO A 135 17.69 -6.04 11.10
CA PRO A 135 16.53 -6.27 11.95
C PRO A 135 15.25 -6.49 11.14
N SER A 136 15.13 -5.87 9.96
CA SER A 136 13.93 -5.92 9.13
C SER A 136 14.21 -6.28 7.66
N GLY A 137 13.12 -6.44 6.88
CA GLY A 137 13.20 -6.58 5.42
C GLY A 137 13.75 -5.33 4.76
N SER A 138 13.32 -4.16 5.22
CA SER A 138 13.75 -2.85 4.67
C SER A 138 15.24 -2.58 4.93
N ASP A 139 15.77 -2.98 6.09
CA ASP A 139 17.21 -2.89 6.36
C ASP A 139 18.02 -3.76 5.40
N ARG A 140 17.49 -4.93 5.05
CA ARG A 140 18.11 -5.84 4.09
C ARG A 140 18.08 -5.27 2.66
N VAL A 141 16.98 -4.62 2.29
CA VAL A 141 16.88 -3.87 1.01
C VAL A 141 17.94 -2.76 0.96
N ARG A 142 18.09 -2.00 2.07
CA ARG A 142 19.13 -0.95 2.16
C ARG A 142 20.54 -1.51 2.02
N GLU A 143 20.83 -2.66 2.60
CA GLU A 143 22.15 -3.28 2.45
C GLU A 143 22.45 -3.65 1.00
N VAL A 144 21.45 -4.18 0.28
CA VAL A 144 21.54 -4.42 -1.16
C VAL A 144 21.73 -3.10 -1.93
N ALA A 145 21.02 -2.03 -1.55
CA ALA A 145 21.12 -0.72 -2.20
C ALA A 145 22.52 -0.09 -2.13
N ARG A 146 23.37 -0.55 -1.22
CA ARG A 146 24.79 -0.13 -1.17
C ARG A 146 25.67 -0.85 -2.20
N GLN A 147 25.21 -1.97 -2.73
CA GLN A 147 25.93 -2.83 -3.67
C GLN A 147 25.37 -2.72 -5.09
N LEU A 148 24.08 -2.44 -5.21
CA LEU A 148 23.33 -2.37 -6.45
C LEU A 148 22.72 -0.97 -6.57
N ASP A 149 23.26 -0.14 -7.45
CA ASP A 149 22.77 1.22 -7.66
C ASP A 149 21.50 1.24 -8.49
N ALA A 150 20.47 1.91 -7.97
CA ALA A 150 19.19 2.11 -8.66
C ALA A 150 18.52 3.41 -8.15
N ASP A 151 17.58 3.94 -8.92
CA ASP A 151 16.78 5.11 -8.53
C ASP A 151 15.63 4.71 -7.60
N ILE A 152 15.06 3.53 -7.84
CA ILE A 152 13.92 2.98 -7.10
C ILE A 152 14.22 1.55 -6.67
N TYR A 153 13.97 1.25 -5.41
CA TYR A 153 14.07 -0.10 -4.83
C TYR A 153 12.69 -0.62 -4.47
N VAL A 154 12.38 -1.82 -4.96
CA VAL A 154 11.13 -2.51 -4.66
C VAL A 154 11.40 -3.60 -3.63
N ASN A 155 10.83 -3.47 -2.43
CA ASN A 155 10.86 -4.48 -1.38
C ASN A 155 9.70 -5.46 -1.59
N ILE A 156 10.03 -6.69 -1.97
CA ILE A 156 9.05 -7.74 -2.34
C ILE A 156 9.14 -8.86 -1.31
N GLN A 157 8.07 -9.12 -0.58
CA GLN A 157 8.09 -10.15 0.47
C GLN A 157 8.31 -11.54 -0.11
N GLY A 158 9.35 -12.23 0.37
CA GLY A 158 9.74 -13.57 -0.11
C GLY A 158 8.75 -14.69 0.26
N ASP A 159 7.71 -14.37 1.01
CA ASP A 159 6.69 -15.28 1.51
C ASP A 159 5.30 -15.07 0.86
N GLU A 160 5.23 -14.32 -0.24
CA GLU A 160 4.00 -14.10 -1.02
C GLU A 160 4.03 -14.83 -2.39
N PRO A 161 3.98 -16.17 -2.42
CA PRO A 161 4.17 -16.95 -3.66
C PRO A 161 3.04 -16.77 -4.68
N THR A 162 1.88 -16.26 -4.26
CA THR A 162 0.73 -16.03 -5.16
C THR A 162 0.80 -14.69 -5.91
N LEU A 163 1.81 -13.88 -5.62
CA LEU A 163 2.11 -12.64 -6.35
C LEU A 163 2.20 -12.87 -7.86
N THR A 164 1.79 -11.89 -8.65
CA THR A 164 1.91 -11.90 -10.11
C THR A 164 2.59 -10.65 -10.64
N ALA A 165 3.02 -10.68 -11.88
CA ALA A 165 3.59 -9.52 -12.58
C ALA A 165 2.67 -8.29 -12.58
N GLY A 166 1.36 -8.50 -12.57
CA GLY A 166 0.35 -7.42 -12.59
C GLY A 166 0.33 -6.51 -11.36
N PHE A 167 0.99 -6.88 -10.25
CA PHE A 167 1.07 -6.04 -9.05
C PHE A 167 2.05 -4.87 -9.20
N PHE A 168 3.04 -4.98 -10.08
CA PHE A 168 4.09 -3.98 -10.20
C PHE A 168 3.71 -2.74 -11.02
N PRO A 169 2.93 -2.83 -12.13
CA PRO A 169 2.55 -1.65 -12.89
C PRO A 169 1.83 -0.57 -12.08
N PRO A 170 0.79 -0.85 -11.28
CA PRO A 170 0.12 0.18 -10.49
C PRO A 170 1.03 0.78 -9.40
N LEU A 171 1.92 -0.03 -8.81
CA LEU A 171 2.90 0.45 -7.83
C LEU A 171 3.90 1.42 -8.48
N MET A 172 4.46 1.04 -9.62
CA MET A 172 5.45 1.85 -10.33
C MET A 172 4.85 3.12 -10.92
N ALA A 173 3.61 3.09 -11.42
CA ALA A 173 2.93 4.25 -11.98
C ALA A 173 2.85 5.44 -11.04
N LEU A 174 2.90 5.23 -9.72
CA LEU A 174 2.93 6.30 -8.73
C LEU A 174 4.19 7.17 -8.84
N PHE A 175 5.33 6.61 -9.23
CA PHE A 175 6.61 7.32 -9.34
C PHE A 175 6.71 8.24 -10.56
N ALA A 176 5.71 8.24 -11.45
CA ALA A 176 5.55 9.30 -12.45
C ALA A 176 5.28 10.68 -11.80
N ARG A 177 4.87 10.69 -10.52
CA ARG A 177 4.67 11.89 -9.70
C ARG A 177 5.97 12.18 -8.95
N PRO A 178 6.61 13.36 -9.16
CA PRO A 178 7.90 13.68 -8.53
C PRO A 178 7.87 13.68 -6.99
N GLU A 179 6.72 14.03 -6.40
CA GLU A 179 6.52 14.08 -4.95
C GLU A 179 6.38 12.69 -4.30
N VAL A 180 6.25 11.62 -5.10
CA VAL A 180 6.15 10.26 -4.56
C VAL A 180 7.54 9.72 -4.26
N GLU A 181 7.85 9.60 -2.99
CA GLU A 181 9.13 9.07 -2.48
C GLU A 181 9.00 7.62 -2.04
N ALA A 182 7.83 7.23 -1.55
CA ALA A 182 7.52 5.87 -1.12
C ALA A 182 6.10 5.47 -1.56
N ALA A 183 5.94 4.22 -1.95
CA ALA A 183 4.69 3.67 -2.44
C ALA A 183 4.45 2.26 -1.92
N THR A 184 3.17 1.88 -1.82
CA THR A 184 2.72 0.53 -1.47
C THR A 184 1.40 0.21 -2.17
N LEU A 185 0.88 -0.99 -1.94
CA LEU A 185 -0.35 -1.48 -2.54
C LEU A 185 -1.42 -1.74 -1.47
N ALA A 186 -2.67 -1.62 -1.88
CA ALA A 186 -3.80 -2.12 -1.13
C ALA A 186 -4.84 -2.73 -2.07
N VAL A 187 -5.66 -3.61 -1.54
CA VAL A 187 -6.78 -4.24 -2.23
C VAL A 187 -8.05 -4.01 -1.44
N HIS A 188 -9.21 -4.17 -2.06
CA HIS A 188 -10.47 -4.21 -1.33
C HIS A 188 -10.43 -5.31 -0.27
N CYS A 189 -10.76 -4.97 0.98
CA CYS A 189 -10.75 -5.92 2.10
C CYS A 189 -11.98 -6.83 2.02
N ALA A 190 -11.77 -8.13 2.00
CA ALA A 190 -12.86 -9.09 2.02
C ALA A 190 -13.65 -8.97 3.35
N PRO A 191 -14.99 -9.14 3.34
CA PRO A 191 -15.83 -8.96 4.53
C PRO A 191 -15.34 -9.75 5.75
N GLU A 192 -14.85 -10.97 5.54
CA GLU A 192 -14.32 -11.84 6.59
C GLU A 192 -12.98 -11.39 7.17
N GLU A 193 -12.27 -10.49 6.46
CA GLU A 193 -10.97 -9.96 6.89
C GLU A 193 -11.07 -8.61 7.59
N ILE A 194 -12.23 -7.94 7.56
CA ILE A 194 -12.39 -6.59 8.11
C ILE A 194 -11.99 -6.55 9.60
N ASP A 195 -12.44 -7.51 10.38
CA ASP A 195 -12.15 -7.59 11.82
C ASP A 195 -10.92 -8.46 12.15
N ASN A 196 -10.26 -9.02 11.14
CA ASN A 196 -9.05 -9.81 11.31
C ASN A 196 -7.83 -8.89 11.57
N PRO A 197 -7.16 -8.96 12.73
CA PRO A 197 -5.99 -8.13 13.02
C PRO A 197 -4.75 -8.50 12.18
N ASN A 198 -4.75 -9.65 11.51
CA ASN A 198 -3.68 -10.04 10.60
C ASN A 198 -3.83 -9.39 9.21
N ALA A 199 -5.05 -9.04 8.81
CA ALA A 199 -5.32 -8.22 7.65
C ALA A 199 -5.17 -6.73 8.05
N VAL A 200 -4.07 -6.10 7.69
CA VAL A 200 -3.81 -4.69 8.01
C VAL A 200 -4.71 -3.80 7.16
N LYS A 201 -5.49 -2.93 7.81
CA LYS A 201 -6.32 -1.94 7.11
C LYS A 201 -5.53 -0.66 6.85
N VAL A 202 -5.84 0.01 5.75
CA VAL A 202 -5.28 1.31 5.40
C VAL A 202 -6.39 2.30 5.04
N VAL A 203 -6.26 3.52 5.53
CA VAL A 203 -7.07 4.67 5.10
C VAL A 203 -6.19 5.67 4.37
N THR A 204 -6.74 6.24 3.29
CA THR A 204 -6.00 7.16 2.42
C THR A 204 -6.72 8.49 2.28
N ALA A 205 -5.96 9.54 2.02
CA ALA A 205 -6.48 10.79 1.51
C ALA A 205 -6.96 10.61 0.05
N LEU A 206 -7.67 11.60 -0.47
CA LEU A 206 -8.22 11.57 -1.84
C LEU A 206 -7.13 11.54 -2.93
N ASP A 207 -5.92 12.01 -2.62
CA ASP A 207 -4.75 11.98 -3.51
C ASP A 207 -4.01 10.62 -3.50
N GLY A 208 -4.49 9.66 -2.71
CA GLY A 208 -3.91 8.33 -2.55
C GLY A 208 -2.84 8.23 -1.47
N ARG A 209 -2.51 9.33 -0.77
CA ARG A 209 -1.56 9.30 0.34
C ARG A 209 -2.14 8.57 1.54
N ALA A 210 -1.40 7.64 2.13
CA ALA A 210 -1.81 6.94 3.34
C ALA A 210 -1.95 7.92 4.51
N LEU A 211 -3.06 7.82 5.23
CA LEU A 211 -3.32 8.56 6.47
C LEU A 211 -2.94 7.75 7.69
N TYR A 212 -3.27 6.46 7.67
CA TYR A 212 -2.90 5.53 8.75
C TYR A 212 -3.05 4.07 8.31
N PHE A 213 -2.27 3.19 8.96
CA PHE A 213 -2.37 1.73 8.87
C PHE A 213 -2.68 1.18 10.25
N SER A 214 -3.60 0.23 10.35
CA SER A 214 -3.94 -0.40 11.63
C SER A 214 -4.35 -1.85 11.48
N ARG A 215 -4.06 -2.63 12.53
CA ARG A 215 -4.64 -3.96 12.71
C ARG A 215 -6.09 -3.89 13.16
N ALA A 216 -6.52 -2.78 13.76
CA ALA A 216 -7.91 -2.52 14.06
C ALA A 216 -8.72 -2.26 12.77
N THR A 217 -10.04 -2.39 12.87
CA THR A 217 -10.96 -2.01 11.79
C THR A 217 -11.00 -0.49 11.65
N ILE A 218 -10.44 0.04 10.57
CA ILE A 218 -10.48 1.45 10.19
C ILE A 218 -10.94 1.61 8.74
N PRO A 219 -11.78 2.66 8.42
CA PRO A 219 -12.40 3.60 9.35
C PRO A 219 -13.45 2.93 10.23
N PHE A 220 -13.81 3.57 11.37
CA PHE A 220 -14.89 3.08 12.21
C PHE A 220 -16.23 3.50 11.60
N ASP A 221 -17.07 2.54 11.24
CA ASP A 221 -18.44 2.78 10.77
C ASP A 221 -19.35 3.07 11.97
N ARG A 222 -19.44 4.37 12.35
CA ARG A 222 -20.13 4.83 13.55
C ARG A 222 -21.59 4.40 13.59
N ASP A 223 -22.27 4.56 12.46
CA ASP A 223 -23.72 4.36 12.37
C ASP A 223 -24.10 2.93 11.92
N ARG A 224 -23.09 2.07 11.71
CA ARG A 224 -23.24 0.72 11.17
C ARG A 224 -24.02 0.71 9.86
N ALA A 225 -23.75 1.71 9.01
CA ALA A 225 -24.41 1.91 7.74
C ALA A 225 -23.97 0.90 6.64
N GLY A 226 -23.09 -0.03 6.99
CA GLY A 226 -22.59 -1.05 6.08
C GLY A 226 -21.51 -0.50 5.14
N PHE A 227 -20.56 0.28 5.68
CA PHE A 227 -19.42 0.75 4.89
C PHE A 227 -18.65 -0.43 4.27
N THR A 228 -18.47 -0.40 2.96
CA THR A 228 -17.81 -1.47 2.18
C THR A 228 -16.43 -1.07 1.66
N GLY A 229 -16.02 0.18 1.83
CA GLY A 229 -14.78 0.73 1.30
C GLY A 229 -13.51 0.38 2.08
N TYR A 230 -13.51 -0.67 2.90
CA TYR A 230 -12.32 -1.12 3.62
C TYR A 230 -11.24 -1.59 2.66
N ARG A 231 -9.99 -1.19 2.93
CA ARG A 231 -8.83 -1.56 2.11
C ARG A 231 -7.82 -2.33 2.96
N LYS A 232 -7.41 -3.50 2.45
CA LYS A 232 -6.35 -4.33 3.02
C LYS A 232 -5.02 -3.95 2.39
N HIS A 233 -4.06 -3.62 3.21
CA HIS A 233 -2.70 -3.32 2.80
C HIS A 233 -1.96 -4.60 2.39
N LEU A 234 -1.17 -4.52 1.32
CA LEU A 234 -0.27 -5.58 0.86
C LEU A 234 1.18 -5.17 1.10
N GLY A 235 1.99 -6.09 1.62
CA GLY A 235 3.35 -5.85 2.10
C GLY A 235 4.41 -5.60 1.03
N ILE A 236 4.04 -5.05 -0.13
CA ILE A 236 4.95 -4.70 -1.20
C ILE A 236 5.19 -3.20 -1.17
N TYR A 237 6.46 -2.79 -1.15
CA TYR A 237 6.81 -1.38 -1.09
C TYR A 237 7.79 -1.02 -2.20
N ALA A 238 7.75 0.22 -2.62
CA ALA A 238 8.77 0.81 -3.47
C ALA A 238 9.22 2.15 -2.88
N TYR A 239 10.51 2.43 -2.98
CA TYR A 239 11.12 3.62 -2.41
C TYR A 239 12.07 4.25 -3.42
N ARG A 240 12.06 5.59 -3.55
CA ARG A 240 13.24 6.28 -4.11
C ARG A 240 14.44 6.05 -3.19
N LYS A 241 15.64 6.01 -3.77
CA LYS A 241 16.89 5.75 -3.01
C LYS A 241 17.01 6.61 -1.76
N ALA A 242 16.80 7.91 -1.88
CA ALA A 242 16.90 8.83 -0.75
C ALA A 242 15.89 8.53 0.37
N ALA A 243 14.65 8.17 0.01
CA ALA A 243 13.62 7.80 0.98
C ALA A 243 13.96 6.49 1.70
N LEU A 244 14.48 5.49 0.98
CA LEU A 244 14.96 4.23 1.58
C LEU A 244 16.09 4.47 2.57
N GLU A 245 17.08 5.28 2.19
CA GLU A 245 18.21 5.62 3.06
C GLU A 245 17.75 6.37 4.31
N HIS A 246 16.85 7.36 4.14
CA HIS A 246 16.28 8.10 5.27
C HIS A 246 15.48 7.18 6.19
N PHE A 247 14.55 6.39 5.65
CA PHE A 247 13.74 5.44 6.42
C PHE A 247 14.60 4.47 7.25
N ALA A 248 15.59 3.88 6.63
CA ALA A 248 16.46 2.91 7.30
C ALA A 248 17.45 3.55 8.32
N ALA A 249 17.60 4.86 8.33
CA ALA A 249 18.35 5.58 9.36
C ALA A 249 17.51 5.94 10.59
N LEU A 250 16.17 5.89 10.48
CA LEU A 250 15.26 6.23 11.57
C LEU A 250 15.19 5.10 12.61
N PRO A 251 15.16 5.43 13.91
CA PRO A 251 14.87 4.44 14.95
C PRO A 251 13.41 3.97 14.85
N PRO A 252 13.07 2.77 15.37
CA PRO A 252 11.70 2.33 15.49
C PRO A 252 10.83 3.36 16.21
N SER A 253 9.64 3.63 15.68
CA SER A 253 8.73 4.66 16.16
C SER A 253 7.64 4.10 17.09
N PRO A 254 7.01 4.92 17.95
CA PRO A 254 6.01 4.45 18.90
C PRO A 254 4.85 3.69 18.28
N LEU A 255 4.24 4.20 17.19
CA LEU A 255 3.11 3.54 16.53
C LEU A 255 3.54 2.24 15.83
N GLU A 256 4.73 2.24 15.21
CA GLU A 256 5.32 1.02 14.65
C GLU A 256 5.44 -0.09 15.70
N LEU A 257 5.94 0.26 16.88
CA LEU A 257 6.16 -0.71 17.98
C LEU A 257 4.85 -1.26 18.54
N VAL A 258 3.80 -0.45 18.62
CA VAL A 258 2.49 -0.84 19.14
C VAL A 258 1.74 -1.70 18.13
N GLU A 259 1.63 -1.25 16.89
CA GLU A 259 0.91 -1.95 15.82
C GLU A 259 1.73 -3.09 15.20
N ARG A 260 3.06 -3.12 15.41
CA ARG A 260 4.00 -4.01 14.71
C ARG A 260 3.90 -3.85 13.19
N LEU A 261 3.89 -2.59 12.76
CA LEU A 261 3.76 -2.17 11.36
C LEU A 261 4.88 -1.18 11.02
N GLU A 262 5.91 -1.66 10.32
CA GLU A 262 7.14 -0.92 10.01
C GLU A 262 6.85 0.37 9.22
N GLN A 263 5.86 0.37 8.34
CA GLN A 263 5.48 1.51 7.53
C GLN A 263 4.93 2.71 8.34
N LEU A 264 4.53 2.52 9.58
CA LEU A 264 4.12 3.63 10.45
C LEU A 264 5.28 4.54 10.81
N ARG A 265 6.53 4.02 10.82
CA ARG A 265 7.74 4.83 11.00
C ARG A 265 7.88 5.91 9.91
N LEU A 266 7.48 5.60 8.65
CA LEU A 266 7.45 6.60 7.57
C LEU A 266 6.49 7.73 7.92
N LEU A 267 5.25 7.40 8.28
CA LEU A 267 4.21 8.38 8.56
C LEU A 267 4.54 9.25 9.78
N GLU A 268 5.05 8.65 10.87
CA GLU A 268 5.44 9.37 12.08
C GLU A 268 6.62 10.34 11.85
N ASN A 269 7.44 10.10 10.84
CA ASN A 269 8.55 10.97 10.45
C ASN A 269 8.25 11.86 9.24
N GLY A 270 6.97 11.97 8.84
CA GLY A 270 6.54 12.87 7.78
C GLY A 270 6.89 12.42 6.36
N ILE A 271 7.34 11.18 6.17
CA ILE A 271 7.58 10.60 4.84
C ILE A 271 6.25 10.12 4.28
N ALA A 272 5.81 10.73 3.19
CA ALA A 272 4.55 10.40 2.56
C ALA A 272 4.62 9.02 1.88
N LEU A 273 3.69 8.12 2.25
CA LEU A 273 3.52 6.81 1.63
C LEU A 273 2.25 6.81 0.78
N TYR A 274 2.38 6.59 -0.52
CA TYR A 274 1.25 6.54 -1.44
C TYR A 274 0.79 5.12 -1.70
N VAL A 275 -0.52 4.93 -1.87
CA VAL A 275 -1.16 3.62 -1.98
C VAL A 275 -1.84 3.50 -3.33
N ALA A 276 -1.42 2.54 -4.14
CA ALA A 276 -2.13 2.17 -5.36
C ALA A 276 -3.06 0.97 -5.13
N GLU A 277 -4.07 0.84 -5.99
CA GLU A 277 -4.96 -0.32 -6.02
C GLU A 277 -4.22 -1.51 -6.63
N ALA A 278 -4.22 -2.64 -5.94
CA ALA A 278 -3.68 -3.89 -6.45
C ALA A 278 -4.70 -4.61 -7.35
N PRO A 279 -4.26 -5.38 -8.37
CA PRO A 279 -5.16 -6.12 -9.28
C PRO A 279 -5.90 -7.28 -8.61
N GLY A 280 -5.53 -7.61 -7.39
CA GLY A 280 -6.11 -8.70 -6.60
C GLY A 280 -5.38 -8.88 -5.28
N ASP A 281 -5.79 -9.87 -4.50
CA ASP A 281 -5.20 -10.20 -3.22
C ASP A 281 -4.03 -11.17 -3.36
N THR A 282 -3.17 -11.21 -2.33
CA THR A 282 -2.08 -12.17 -2.19
C THR A 282 -2.23 -12.97 -0.90
N ILE A 283 -1.61 -14.14 -0.86
CA ILE A 283 -1.53 -14.96 0.36
C ILE A 283 -0.10 -14.95 0.87
N GLY A 284 0.11 -14.26 2.00
CA GLY A 284 1.31 -14.41 2.80
C GLY A 284 1.30 -15.77 3.49
N VAL A 285 2.34 -16.57 3.25
CA VAL A 285 2.45 -17.91 3.83
C VAL A 285 3.18 -17.82 5.17
N ASP A 286 2.43 -17.95 6.26
CA ASP A 286 2.96 -17.91 7.62
C ASP A 286 2.80 -19.24 8.37
N THR A 287 1.82 -20.05 7.94
CA THR A 287 1.45 -21.32 8.57
C THR A 287 1.43 -22.46 7.54
N GLU A 288 1.37 -23.71 8.00
CA GLU A 288 1.13 -24.86 7.12
C GLU A 288 -0.22 -24.77 6.39
N ALA A 289 -1.24 -24.20 7.01
CA ALA A 289 -2.54 -23.99 6.36
C ALA A 289 -2.44 -22.99 5.20
N ASP A 290 -1.65 -21.91 5.36
CA ASP A 290 -1.39 -20.94 4.28
C ASP A 290 -0.60 -21.59 3.15
N LEU A 291 0.38 -22.44 3.48
CA LEU A 291 1.16 -23.18 2.50
C LEU A 291 0.27 -24.07 1.64
N LEU A 292 -0.65 -24.81 2.25
CA LEU A 292 -1.60 -25.65 1.52
C LEU A 292 -2.54 -24.83 0.63
N ARG A 293 -3.02 -23.68 1.11
CA ARG A 293 -3.85 -22.79 0.29
C ARG A 293 -3.06 -22.26 -0.91
N ALA A 294 -1.83 -21.81 -0.69
CA ALA A 294 -0.96 -21.34 -1.76
C ALA A 294 -0.65 -22.45 -2.78
N GLU A 295 -0.44 -23.70 -2.32
CA GLU A 295 -0.22 -24.87 -3.20
C GLU A 295 -1.42 -25.07 -4.16
N VAL A 296 -2.65 -25.02 -3.65
CA VAL A 296 -3.87 -25.19 -4.48
C VAL A 296 -3.94 -24.08 -5.53
N ILE A 297 -3.80 -22.82 -5.13
CA ILE A 297 -3.87 -21.66 -6.04
C ILE A 297 -2.81 -21.76 -7.13
N MET A 298 -1.58 -22.12 -6.76
CA MET A 298 -0.48 -22.19 -7.71
C MET A 298 -0.63 -23.35 -8.70
N ARG A 299 -1.18 -24.49 -8.27
CA ARG A 299 -1.52 -25.60 -9.18
C ARG A 299 -2.62 -25.24 -10.16
N GLU A 300 -3.68 -24.58 -9.70
CA GLU A 300 -4.76 -24.11 -10.56
C GLU A 300 -4.28 -23.07 -11.59
N ARG A 301 -3.35 -22.16 -11.17
CA ARG A 301 -2.74 -21.19 -12.07
C ARG A 301 -1.94 -21.89 -13.17
N LEU A 302 -1.08 -22.82 -12.81
CA LEU A 302 -0.27 -23.59 -13.76
C LEU A 302 -1.14 -24.38 -14.74
N ALA A 303 -2.24 -24.96 -14.28
CA ALA A 303 -3.17 -25.69 -15.14
C ALA A 303 -3.83 -24.77 -16.20
N ARG A 304 -4.18 -23.54 -15.82
CA ARG A 304 -4.74 -22.53 -16.73
C ARG A 304 -3.72 -22.03 -17.76
N ASP A 305 -2.47 -21.86 -17.35
CA ASP A 305 -1.40 -21.36 -18.23
C ASP A 305 -0.90 -22.43 -19.22
N SER A 306 -1.26 -23.70 -18.99
CA SER A 306 -0.85 -24.87 -19.81
C SER A 306 -1.92 -25.29 -20.83
N GLY A 307 -3.13 -24.74 -20.79
CA GLY A 307 -4.26 -25.04 -21.68
C GLY A 307 -4.54 -23.93 -22.66
#